data_bc7933a2ba618e5a91b0c66f70dc1564
#
_entry.id   bc7933a2ba618e5a91b0c66f70dc1564
#
_cell.length_a   1.000
_cell.length_b   1.000
_cell.length_c   1.000
_cell.angle_alpha   90.00
_cell.angle_beta   90.00
_cell.angle_gamma   90.00
#
_symmetry.space_group_name_H-M   'P 1'
#
loop_
_entity.id
_entity.type
_entity.pdbx_description
1 polymer ?
#
loop_
_entity_poly.entity_id
_entity_poly.type
_entity_poly.pdbx_seq_one_letter_code
_entity_poly.pdbx_strand_id
1 'polypeptide(L)' 'MTNPVDLIDEEIKTAQEQLDIDIKKVSLLQQEIKQIQEQAQAAINEKQTQINNATQPIIETQGSLKKLKELKNKLE' A
#
# COMPACT_ATOMS: atom_id res chain seq x y z
N MET A 1 -30.20 20.05 -45.28
CA MET A 1 -30.06 18.63 -44.92
C MET A 1 -28.66 18.35 -44.42
N THR A 2 -28.53 17.60 -43.37
CA THR A 2 -27.21 17.22 -42.83
C THR A 2 -26.62 16.12 -43.71
N ASN A 3 -25.41 16.28 -44.18
CA ASN A 3 -24.70 15.28 -44.97
C ASN A 3 -24.40 14.05 -44.05
N PRO A 4 -24.63 12.83 -44.49
CA PRO A 4 -24.28 11.61 -43.71
C PRO A 4 -22.82 11.58 -43.28
N VAL A 5 -21.88 12.12 -44.04
CA VAL A 5 -20.47 12.21 -43.69
C VAL A 5 -20.28 13.15 -42.48
N ASP A 6 -21.00 14.24 -42.44
CA ASP A 6 -20.92 15.20 -41.30
C ASP A 6 -21.47 14.56 -40.02
N LEU A 7 -22.52 13.74 -40.11
CA LEU A 7 -23.06 13.03 -38.96
C LEU A 7 -22.06 11.99 -38.44
N ILE A 8 -21.38 11.29 -39.33
CA ILE A 8 -20.34 10.32 -38.99
C ILE A 8 -19.17 11.03 -38.35
N ASP A 9 -18.73 12.18 -38.88
CA ASP A 9 -17.64 12.97 -38.33
C ASP A 9 -17.96 13.46 -36.91
N GLU A 10 -19.22 13.88 -36.66
CA GLU A 10 -19.66 14.26 -35.32
C GLU A 10 -19.63 13.09 -34.35
N GLU A 11 -20.08 11.92 -34.80
CA GLU A 11 -20.03 10.70 -33.97
C GLU A 11 -18.59 10.30 -33.65
N ILE A 12 -17.68 10.39 -34.62
CA ILE A 12 -16.25 10.13 -34.40
C ILE A 12 -15.68 11.08 -33.36
N LYS A 13 -15.98 12.37 -33.50
CA LYS A 13 -15.51 13.39 -32.54
C LYS A 13 -16.01 13.09 -31.13
N THR A 14 -17.30 12.81 -30.99
CA THR A 14 -17.90 12.50 -29.70
C THR A 14 -17.26 11.24 -29.08
N ALA A 15 -17.06 10.21 -29.88
CA ALA A 15 -16.42 8.97 -29.44
C ALA A 15 -14.98 9.22 -29.00
N GLN A 16 -14.21 10.03 -29.72
CA GLN A 16 -12.84 10.39 -29.35
C GLN A 16 -12.79 11.19 -28.05
N GLU A 17 -13.70 12.14 -27.88
CA GLU A 17 -13.80 12.92 -26.64
C GLU A 17 -14.13 12.02 -25.45
N GLN A 18 -15.05 11.06 -25.63
CA GLN A 18 -15.39 10.11 -24.60
C GLN A 18 -14.22 9.19 -24.26
N LEU A 19 -13.51 8.73 -25.28
CA LEU A 19 -12.31 7.91 -25.10
C LEU A 19 -11.25 8.66 -24.28
N ASP A 20 -11.00 9.92 -24.58
CA ASP A 20 -10.04 10.76 -23.85
C ASP A 20 -10.46 10.89 -22.38
N ILE A 21 -11.75 11.11 -22.12
CA ILE A 21 -12.28 11.20 -20.76
C ILE A 21 -12.06 9.88 -20.01
N ASP A 22 -12.35 8.76 -20.65
CA ASP A 22 -12.22 7.44 -20.05
C ASP A 22 -10.74 7.10 -19.76
N ILE A 23 -9.84 7.43 -20.68
CA ILE A 23 -8.39 7.26 -20.49
C ILE A 23 -7.91 8.06 -19.28
N LYS A 24 -8.35 9.30 -19.14
CA LYS A 24 -7.99 10.16 -18.01
C LYS A 24 -8.51 9.58 -16.69
N LYS A 25 -9.73 9.05 -16.67
CA LYS A 25 -10.29 8.39 -15.47
C LYS A 25 -9.46 7.20 -15.06
N VAL A 26 -9.07 6.34 -16.00
CA VAL A 26 -8.22 5.18 -15.73
C VAL A 26 -6.86 5.64 -15.17
N SER A 27 -6.26 6.65 -15.77
CA SER A 27 -4.98 7.20 -15.30
C SER A 27 -5.07 7.71 -13.86
N LEU A 28 -6.13 8.44 -13.51
CA LEU A 28 -6.35 8.93 -12.16
C LEU A 28 -6.54 7.78 -11.16
N LEU A 29 -7.30 6.75 -11.53
CA LEU A 29 -7.50 5.58 -10.69
C LEU A 29 -6.20 4.83 -10.46
N GLN A 30 -5.35 4.72 -11.46
CA GLN A 30 -4.03 4.12 -11.33
C GLN A 30 -3.13 4.90 -10.37
N GLN A 31 -3.18 6.23 -10.43
CA GLN A 31 -2.46 7.09 -9.48
C GLN A 31 -2.96 6.90 -8.05
N GLU A 32 -4.28 6.81 -7.88
CA GLU A 32 -4.88 6.56 -6.56
C GLU A 32 -4.44 5.22 -5.99
N ILE A 33 -4.42 4.17 -6.82
CA ILE A 33 -3.95 2.84 -6.42
C ILE A 33 -2.50 2.92 -5.96
N LYS A 34 -1.65 3.62 -6.71
CA LYS A 34 -0.24 3.80 -6.36
C LYS A 34 -0.09 4.48 -5.00
N GLN A 35 -0.85 5.55 -4.76
CA GLN A 35 -0.83 6.27 -3.49
C GLN A 35 -1.26 5.37 -2.33
N ILE A 36 -2.33 4.59 -2.53
CA ILE A 36 -2.82 3.64 -1.52
C ILE A 36 -1.74 2.59 -1.21
N GLN A 37 -1.08 2.05 -2.23
CA GLN A 37 0.00 1.08 -2.05
C GLN A 37 1.18 1.67 -1.28
N GLU A 38 1.57 2.90 -1.58
CA GLU A 38 2.64 3.59 -0.88
C GLU A 38 2.29 3.84 0.58
N GLN A 39 1.06 4.29 0.86
CA GLN A 39 0.58 4.51 2.22
C GLN A 39 0.49 3.20 3.00
N ALA A 40 0.00 2.14 2.37
CA ALA A 40 -0.09 0.82 3.00
C ALA A 40 1.31 0.29 3.33
N GLN A 41 2.27 0.44 2.43
CA GLN A 41 3.64 0.00 2.67
C GLN A 41 4.29 0.79 3.81
N ALA A 42 4.06 2.10 3.87
CA ALA A 42 4.56 2.93 4.96
C ALA A 42 3.96 2.50 6.31
N ALA A 43 2.66 2.20 6.34
CA ALA A 43 1.99 1.71 7.55
C ALA A 43 2.53 0.35 7.99
N ILE A 44 2.79 -0.55 7.04
CA ILE A 44 3.38 -1.87 7.32
C ILE A 44 4.79 -1.69 7.90
N ASN A 45 5.60 -0.83 7.32
CA ASN A 45 6.96 -0.57 7.78
C ASN A 45 6.96 0.02 9.21
N GLU A 46 6.04 0.91 9.51
CA GLU A 46 5.89 1.47 10.85
C GLU A 46 5.53 0.41 11.87
N LYS A 47 4.56 -0.45 11.54
CA LYS A 47 4.16 -1.57 12.40
C LYS A 47 5.29 -2.56 12.61
N GLN A 48 6.05 -2.85 11.56
CA GLN A 48 7.23 -3.71 11.65
C GLN A 48 8.25 -3.15 12.64
N THR A 49 8.51 -1.85 12.58
CA THR A 49 9.40 -1.15 13.51
C THR A 49 8.86 -1.24 14.94
N GLN A 50 7.57 -1.03 15.15
CA GLN A 50 6.93 -1.14 16.46
C GLN A 50 7.06 -2.56 17.02
N ILE A 51 6.88 -3.58 16.19
CA ILE A 51 7.04 -4.99 16.58
C ILE A 51 8.49 -5.24 16.99
N ASN A 52 9.45 -4.79 16.22
CA ASN A 52 10.86 -4.97 16.52
C ASN A 52 11.23 -4.29 17.85
N ASN A 53 10.73 -3.08 18.08
CA ASN A 53 10.97 -2.34 19.32
C ASN A 53 10.31 -3.01 20.53
N ALA A 54 9.14 -3.61 20.36
CA ALA A 54 8.45 -4.33 21.42
C ALA A 54 9.10 -5.69 21.71
N THR A 55 9.68 -6.32 20.70
CA THR A 55 10.32 -7.64 20.80
C THR A 55 11.65 -7.57 21.56
N GLN A 56 12.41 -6.50 21.41
CA GLN A 56 13.73 -6.36 22.03
C GLN A 56 13.70 -6.52 23.57
N PRO A 57 12.83 -5.82 24.31
CA PRO A 57 12.74 -6.01 25.77
C PRO A 57 12.34 -7.46 26.14
N ILE A 58 11.53 -8.12 25.35
CA ILE A 58 11.14 -9.51 25.60
C ILE A 58 12.36 -10.42 25.53
N ILE A 59 13.19 -10.27 24.50
CA ILE A 59 14.43 -11.05 24.35
C ILE A 59 15.37 -10.81 25.53
N GLU A 60 15.53 -9.56 25.96
CA GLU A 60 16.36 -9.19 27.08
C GLU A 60 15.87 -9.82 28.38
N THR A 61 14.56 -9.77 28.63
CA THR A 61 13.95 -10.36 29.82
C THR A 61 14.10 -11.87 29.84
N GLN A 62 13.89 -12.52 28.69
CA GLN A 62 14.09 -13.97 28.56
C GLN A 62 15.53 -14.38 28.87
N GLY A 63 16.50 -13.60 28.38
CA GLY A 63 17.92 -13.82 28.69
C GLY A 63 18.22 -13.68 30.18
N SER A 64 17.66 -12.67 30.83
CA SER A 64 17.80 -12.44 32.28
C SER A 64 17.19 -13.57 33.10
N LEU A 65 15.98 -14.03 32.71
CA LEU A 65 15.32 -15.15 33.36
C LEU A 65 16.13 -16.43 33.26
N LYS A 66 16.70 -16.70 32.10
CA LYS A 66 17.55 -17.87 31.91
C LYS A 66 18.75 -17.85 32.83
N LYS A 67 19.44 -16.71 32.95
CA LYS A 67 20.59 -16.53 33.81
C LYS A 67 20.20 -16.73 35.27
N LEU A 68 19.08 -16.17 35.72
CA LEU A 68 18.61 -16.30 37.10
C LEU A 68 18.27 -17.74 37.43
N LYS A 69 17.63 -18.47 36.52
CA LYS A 69 17.33 -19.89 36.72
C LYS A 69 18.59 -20.74 36.80
N GLU A 70 19.59 -20.47 35.97
CA GLU A 70 20.89 -21.15 36.02
C GLU A 70 21.60 -20.91 37.36
N LEU A 71 21.57 -19.67 37.86
CA LEU A 71 22.14 -19.30 39.13
C LEU A 71 21.43 -20.04 40.26
N LYS A 72 20.11 -20.05 40.28
CA LYS A 72 19.31 -20.76 41.27
C LYS A 72 19.69 -22.23 41.31
N ASN A 73 19.80 -22.89 40.19
CA ASN A 73 20.16 -24.30 40.07
C ASN A 73 21.55 -24.58 40.64
N LYS A 74 22.51 -23.66 40.49
CA LYS A 74 23.83 -23.80 41.04
C LYS A 74 23.88 -23.65 42.57
N LEU A 75 22.95 -22.86 43.14
CA LEU A 75 22.90 -22.63 44.59
C LEU A 75 22.11 -23.72 45.32
N GLU A 76 21.27 -24.43 44.63
CA GLU A 76 20.55 -25.57 45.15
C GLU A 76 21.39 -26.85 45.03
#